data_eb3edca3599fea07b8c0a01e0025f186
#
_entry.id   eb3edca3599fea07b8c0a01e0025f186
#
_cell.length_a   1.000
_cell.length_b   1.000
_cell.length_c   1.000
_cell.angle_alpha   90.00
_cell.angle_beta   90.00
_cell.angle_gamma   90.00
#
_symmetry.space_group_name_H-M   'P 1'
#
loop_
_entity.id
_entity.type
_entity.pdbx_description
1 polymer ?
#
loop_
_entity_poly.entity_id
_entity_poly.type
_entity_poly.pdbx_seq_one_letter_code
_entity_poly.pdbx_strand_id
1 'polypeptide(L)'
;MAALVLSAGCTTSVSGAARADSEAATQGAVEWVDQICGSLLPYLKAAGSPPKPGEAPDAQTLVRNISGYLTETEESASSAIDGMTAAGPAPVAGGDEIVGRLRSTLETMQASLRDARSRIERVDINDRQALLREVPAAIESVERLANTPGPLSDLQSSPELAQAGQEAAGCRQIAREVGR
;
A
#
# COMPACT_ATOMS: atom_id res chain seq x y z
N MET A 1 11.53 -63.69 -47.07
CA MET A 1 11.87 -62.23 -47.14
C MET A 1 11.02 -61.50 -46.11
N ALA A 2 11.60 -61.11 -45.01
CA ALA A 2 10.91 -60.40 -43.94
C ALA A 2 11.34 -58.93 -44.01
N ALA A 3 10.39 -58.03 -44.22
CA ALA A 3 10.63 -56.60 -44.21
C ALA A 3 10.39 -56.03 -42.82
N LEU A 4 11.47 -55.55 -42.16
CA LEU A 4 11.42 -54.77 -40.91
C LEU A 4 11.06 -53.32 -41.26
N VAL A 5 9.92 -52.85 -40.74
CA VAL A 5 9.54 -51.41 -40.78
C VAL A 5 10.06 -50.78 -39.48
N LEU A 6 11.07 -49.92 -39.57
CA LEU A 6 11.53 -49.08 -38.47
C LEU A 6 10.62 -47.85 -38.39
N SER A 7 9.82 -47.75 -37.32
CA SER A 7 9.06 -46.53 -36.97
C SER A 7 10.01 -45.57 -36.22
N ALA A 8 10.43 -44.50 -36.89
CA ALA A 8 11.13 -43.39 -36.25
C ALA A 8 10.09 -42.53 -35.49
N GLY A 9 10.06 -42.68 -34.15
CA GLY A 9 9.29 -41.79 -33.28
C GLY A 9 9.97 -40.45 -33.15
N CYS A 10 9.37 -39.39 -33.70
CA CYS A 10 9.79 -38.03 -33.41
C CYS A 10 9.35 -37.64 -31.98
N THR A 11 10.30 -37.65 -31.06
CA THR A 11 10.13 -37.03 -29.73
C THR A 11 10.29 -35.51 -29.91
N THR A 12 9.20 -34.77 -30.11
CA THR A 12 9.17 -33.33 -30.00
C THR A 12 9.29 -32.97 -28.52
N SER A 13 10.46 -32.46 -28.10
CA SER A 13 10.67 -31.89 -26.78
C SER A 13 9.94 -30.56 -26.67
N VAL A 14 8.84 -30.53 -25.92
CA VAL A 14 8.02 -29.31 -25.61
C VAL A 14 8.69 -28.52 -24.49
N SER A 15 9.95 -28.16 -24.62
CA SER A 15 10.66 -27.34 -23.62
C SER A 15 10.36 -25.84 -23.73
N GLY A 16 9.71 -25.39 -24.81
CA GLY A 16 9.41 -23.97 -25.06
C GLY A 16 8.15 -23.46 -24.36
N ALA A 17 7.12 -24.30 -24.23
CA ALA A 17 5.81 -23.88 -23.69
C ALA A 17 5.91 -23.60 -22.18
N ALA A 18 6.54 -24.46 -21.39
CA ALA A 18 6.65 -24.25 -19.94
C ALA A 18 7.48 -23.01 -19.54
N ARG A 19 8.39 -22.58 -20.37
CA ARG A 19 9.20 -21.37 -20.13
C ARG A 19 8.42 -20.10 -20.45
N ALA A 20 7.68 -20.08 -21.54
CA ALA A 20 6.82 -18.97 -21.93
C ALA A 20 5.67 -18.76 -20.91
N ASP A 21 5.07 -19.82 -20.39
CA ASP A 21 4.03 -19.76 -19.35
C ASP A 21 4.60 -19.22 -18.02
N SER A 22 5.81 -19.60 -17.66
CA SER A 22 6.51 -19.12 -16.45
C SER A 22 6.90 -17.64 -16.55
N GLU A 23 7.39 -17.19 -17.70
CA GLU A 23 7.74 -15.77 -17.94
C GLU A 23 6.48 -14.89 -17.93
N ALA A 24 5.40 -15.33 -18.57
CA ALA A 24 4.12 -14.63 -18.58
C ALA A 24 3.51 -14.52 -17.16
N ALA A 25 3.59 -15.57 -16.35
CA ALA A 25 3.11 -15.57 -14.97
C ALA A 25 3.95 -14.60 -14.10
N THR A 26 5.26 -14.59 -14.26
CA THR A 26 6.15 -13.66 -13.55
C THR A 26 5.87 -12.20 -13.94
N GLN A 27 5.68 -11.93 -15.24
CA GLN A 27 5.34 -10.59 -15.71
C GLN A 27 3.98 -10.13 -15.17
N GLY A 28 2.96 -11.00 -15.15
CA GLY A 28 1.65 -10.72 -14.57
C GLY A 28 1.74 -10.37 -13.08
N ALA A 29 2.60 -11.07 -12.33
CA ALA A 29 2.84 -10.78 -10.92
C ALA A 29 3.51 -9.41 -10.73
N VAL A 30 4.49 -9.04 -11.56
CA VAL A 30 5.16 -7.73 -11.51
C VAL A 30 4.17 -6.60 -11.80
N GLU A 31 3.35 -6.72 -12.85
CA GLU A 31 2.36 -5.71 -13.24
C GLU A 31 1.30 -5.53 -12.13
N TRP A 32 0.82 -6.63 -11.56
CA TRP A 32 -0.16 -6.59 -10.47
C TRP A 32 0.42 -5.95 -9.20
N VAL A 33 1.62 -6.33 -8.78
CA VAL A 33 2.31 -5.73 -7.64
C VAL A 33 2.62 -4.26 -7.89
N ASP A 34 2.95 -3.88 -9.12
CA ASP A 34 3.17 -2.47 -9.50
C ASP A 34 1.91 -1.62 -9.30
N GLN A 35 0.73 -2.14 -9.67
CA GLN A 35 -0.55 -1.48 -9.43
C GLN A 35 -0.84 -1.33 -7.94
N ILE A 36 -0.60 -2.37 -7.14
CA ILE A 36 -0.78 -2.32 -5.67
C ILE A 36 0.13 -1.25 -5.06
N CYS A 37 1.44 -1.30 -5.37
CA CYS A 37 2.38 -0.30 -4.87
C CYS A 37 2.07 1.11 -5.37
N GLY A 38 1.68 1.25 -6.64
CA GLY A 38 1.30 2.53 -7.24
C GLY A 38 0.10 3.16 -6.53
N SER A 39 -0.89 2.36 -6.14
CA SER A 39 -2.07 2.83 -5.41
C SER A 39 -1.73 3.27 -3.97
N LEU A 40 -0.73 2.63 -3.34
CA LEU A 40 -0.26 2.97 -1.98
C LEU A 40 0.59 4.23 -1.91
N LEU A 41 1.32 4.56 -2.96
CA LEU A 41 2.30 5.63 -2.96
C LEU A 41 1.76 7.01 -2.56
N PRO A 42 0.57 7.48 -3.05
CA PRO A 42 -0.02 8.74 -2.61
C PRO A 42 -0.30 8.75 -1.10
N TYR A 43 -0.86 7.65 -0.58
CA TYR A 43 -1.12 7.51 0.86
C TYR A 43 0.16 7.61 1.69
N LEU A 44 1.20 6.88 1.31
CA LEU A 44 2.48 6.89 2.03
C LEU A 44 3.14 8.28 2.01
N LYS A 45 3.00 9.03 0.92
CA LYS A 45 3.48 10.42 0.83
C LYS A 45 2.69 11.35 1.74
N ALA A 46 1.35 11.28 1.71
CA ALA A 46 0.50 12.07 2.57
C ALA A 46 0.79 11.78 4.04
N ALA A 47 0.79 10.51 4.44
CA ALA A 47 1.06 10.09 5.81
C ALA A 47 2.48 10.46 6.31
N GLY A 48 3.48 10.48 5.42
CA GLY A 48 4.86 10.80 5.74
C GLY A 48 5.16 12.28 6.01
N SER A 49 4.17 13.16 5.87
CA SER A 49 4.37 14.62 5.98
C SER A 49 3.44 15.28 7.01
N PRO A 50 3.43 14.82 8.28
CA PRO A 50 2.55 15.39 9.30
C PRO A 50 2.92 16.85 9.60
N PRO A 51 1.93 17.73 9.89
CA PRO A 51 2.17 19.10 10.25
C PRO A 51 2.91 19.20 11.59
N LYS A 52 3.87 20.11 11.67
CA LYS A 52 4.64 20.33 12.89
C LYS A 52 3.99 21.44 13.71
N PRO A 53 3.60 21.19 14.98
CA PRO A 53 2.91 22.18 15.79
C PRO A 53 3.68 23.49 15.97
N GLY A 54 5.02 23.44 16.02
CA GLY A 54 5.87 24.61 16.19
C GLY A 54 6.01 25.52 14.94
N GLU A 55 5.53 25.10 13.78
CA GLU A 55 5.58 25.86 12.55
C GLU A 55 4.30 26.69 12.31
N ALA A 56 3.23 26.47 13.09
CA ALA A 56 1.99 27.24 12.98
C ALA A 56 2.09 28.53 13.81
N PRO A 57 1.74 29.71 13.23
CA PRO A 57 1.82 30.99 13.91
C PRO A 57 0.78 31.15 15.04
N ASP A 58 -0.34 30.44 14.95
CA ASP A 58 -1.43 30.49 15.91
C ASP A 58 -2.23 29.17 15.95
N ALA A 59 -3.10 29.05 16.96
CA ALA A 59 -3.90 27.85 17.19
C ALA A 59 -4.89 27.57 16.03
N GLN A 60 -5.45 28.59 15.42
CA GLN A 60 -6.40 28.44 14.31
C GLN A 60 -5.70 27.84 13.08
N THR A 61 -4.50 28.33 12.77
CA THR A 61 -3.68 27.81 11.68
C THR A 61 -3.24 26.37 11.96
N LEU A 62 -2.84 26.07 13.21
CA LEU A 62 -2.48 24.72 13.62
C LEU A 62 -3.65 23.74 13.43
N VAL A 63 -4.83 24.05 13.94
CA VAL A 63 -6.04 23.22 13.81
C VAL A 63 -6.38 23.00 12.32
N ARG A 64 -6.33 24.06 11.52
CA ARG A 64 -6.58 23.96 10.07
C ARG A 64 -5.56 23.07 9.36
N ASN A 65 -4.28 23.18 9.67
CA ASN A 65 -3.22 22.39 9.07
C ASN A 65 -3.37 20.89 9.44
N ILE A 66 -3.69 20.60 10.70
CA ILE A 66 -3.94 19.23 11.16
C ILE A 66 -5.19 18.66 10.48
N SER A 67 -6.29 19.42 10.44
CA SER A 67 -7.53 18.97 9.78
C SER A 67 -7.31 18.70 8.29
N GLY A 68 -6.59 19.60 7.60
CA GLY A 68 -6.23 19.42 6.20
C GLY A 68 -5.38 18.16 5.95
N TYR A 69 -4.35 17.96 6.77
CA TYR A 69 -3.51 16.76 6.71
C TYR A 69 -4.31 15.47 6.93
N LEU A 70 -5.18 15.43 7.94
CA LEU A 70 -6.02 14.27 8.23
C LEU A 70 -6.99 13.97 7.08
N THR A 71 -7.56 15.02 6.46
CA THR A 71 -8.45 14.89 5.29
C THR A 71 -7.69 14.32 4.09
N GLU A 72 -6.54 14.89 3.73
CA GLU A 72 -5.73 14.45 2.59
C GLU A 72 -5.26 13.00 2.76
N THR A 73 -4.83 12.64 3.98
CA THR A 73 -4.37 11.28 4.28
C THR A 73 -5.54 10.28 4.24
N GLU A 74 -6.73 10.65 4.75
CA GLU A 74 -7.94 9.84 4.68
C GLU A 74 -8.36 9.58 3.23
N GLU A 75 -8.40 10.62 2.39
CA GLU A 75 -8.76 10.53 0.97
C GLU A 75 -7.75 9.67 0.20
N SER A 76 -6.46 9.84 0.49
CA SER A 76 -5.40 9.02 -0.11
C SER A 76 -5.50 7.54 0.30
N ALA A 77 -5.87 7.26 1.55
CA ALA A 77 -6.13 5.89 2.02
C ALA A 77 -7.34 5.27 1.29
N SER A 78 -8.42 6.04 1.09
CA SER A 78 -9.58 5.59 0.30
C SER A 78 -9.18 5.26 -1.13
N SER A 79 -8.44 6.15 -1.77
CA SER A 79 -7.95 5.94 -3.14
C SER A 79 -7.03 4.71 -3.26
N ALA A 80 -6.22 4.43 -2.23
CA ALA A 80 -5.38 3.23 -2.19
C ALA A 80 -6.23 1.95 -2.10
N ILE A 81 -7.27 1.93 -1.28
CA ILE A 81 -8.23 0.81 -1.15
C ILE A 81 -8.93 0.55 -2.50
N ASP A 82 -9.40 1.61 -3.16
CA ASP A 82 -10.04 1.52 -4.47
C ASP A 82 -9.07 0.99 -5.54
N GLY A 83 -7.83 1.48 -5.55
CA GLY A 83 -6.79 1.04 -6.46
C GLY A 83 -6.42 -0.44 -6.29
N MET A 84 -6.35 -0.92 -5.04
CA MET A 84 -6.15 -2.36 -4.76
C MET A 84 -7.32 -3.20 -5.24
N THR A 85 -8.56 -2.70 -5.12
CA THR A 85 -9.74 -3.39 -5.61
C THR A 85 -9.73 -3.44 -7.14
N ALA A 86 -9.32 -2.36 -7.80
CA ALA A 86 -9.21 -2.27 -9.26
C ALA A 86 -8.11 -3.17 -9.85
N ALA A 87 -7.07 -3.49 -9.08
CA ALA A 87 -6.01 -4.42 -9.51
C ALA A 87 -6.53 -5.86 -9.73
N GLY A 88 -7.71 -6.19 -9.20
CA GLY A 88 -8.34 -7.49 -9.37
C GLY A 88 -7.63 -8.62 -8.61
N PRO A 89 -7.93 -9.89 -8.96
CA PRO A 89 -7.39 -11.04 -8.27
C PRO A 89 -5.88 -11.17 -8.44
N ALA A 90 -5.22 -11.63 -7.40
CA ALA A 90 -3.78 -11.85 -7.43
C ALA A 90 -3.40 -13.00 -8.39
N PRO A 91 -2.38 -12.83 -9.22
CA PRO A 91 -1.91 -13.88 -10.13
C PRO A 91 -1.08 -14.96 -9.44
N VAL A 92 -0.84 -14.84 -8.12
CA VAL A 92 -0.05 -15.77 -7.31
C VAL A 92 -0.87 -16.34 -6.15
N ALA A 93 -0.59 -17.57 -5.76
CA ALA A 93 -1.29 -18.23 -4.66
C ALA A 93 -1.11 -17.45 -3.34
N GLY A 94 -2.20 -17.26 -2.59
CA GLY A 94 -2.20 -16.52 -1.32
C GLY A 94 -2.10 -14.98 -1.46
N GLY A 95 -1.94 -14.45 -2.68
CA GLY A 95 -1.84 -13.01 -2.91
C GLY A 95 -3.11 -12.25 -2.53
N ASP A 96 -4.29 -12.81 -2.82
CA ASP A 96 -5.57 -12.21 -2.43
C ASP A 96 -5.72 -12.06 -0.91
N GLU A 97 -5.22 -13.02 -0.12
CA GLU A 97 -5.23 -12.94 1.34
C GLU A 97 -4.31 -11.82 1.83
N ILE A 98 -3.14 -11.69 1.21
CA ILE A 98 -2.15 -10.66 1.55
C ILE A 98 -2.76 -9.27 1.29
N VAL A 99 -3.33 -9.04 0.10
CA VAL A 99 -3.98 -7.77 -0.23
C VAL A 99 -5.25 -7.53 0.59
N GLY A 100 -5.98 -8.59 0.93
CA GLY A 100 -7.11 -8.50 1.84
C GLY A 100 -6.72 -7.96 3.22
N ARG A 101 -5.61 -8.44 3.81
CA ARG A 101 -5.08 -7.92 5.08
C ARG A 101 -4.59 -6.48 4.95
N LEU A 102 -3.87 -6.18 3.87
CA LEU A 102 -3.41 -4.83 3.56
C LEU A 102 -4.58 -3.83 3.48
N ARG A 103 -5.62 -4.18 2.74
CA ARG A 103 -6.83 -3.36 2.63
C ARG A 103 -7.52 -3.18 3.98
N SER A 104 -7.69 -4.24 4.77
CA SER A 104 -8.27 -4.16 6.11
C SER A 104 -7.47 -3.26 7.06
N THR A 105 -6.14 -3.28 6.94
CA THR A 105 -5.26 -2.36 7.68
C THR A 105 -5.51 -0.91 7.27
N LEU A 106 -5.59 -0.61 5.98
CA LEU A 106 -5.90 0.74 5.49
C LEU A 106 -7.31 1.21 5.89
N GLU A 107 -8.31 0.34 5.86
CA GLU A 107 -9.67 0.65 6.35
C GLU A 107 -9.67 1.04 7.83
N THR A 108 -8.89 0.32 8.65
CA THR A 108 -8.71 0.64 10.07
C THR A 108 -8.00 2.00 10.26
N MET A 109 -6.96 2.25 9.46
CA MET A 109 -6.25 3.53 9.47
C MET A 109 -7.17 4.69 9.05
N GLN A 110 -7.93 4.51 7.98
CA GLN A 110 -8.92 5.48 7.51
C GLN A 110 -9.95 5.83 8.59
N ALA A 111 -10.48 4.82 9.30
CA ALA A 111 -11.41 5.04 10.40
C ALA A 111 -10.78 5.86 11.54
N SER A 112 -9.52 5.58 11.87
CA SER A 112 -8.76 6.30 12.90
C SER A 112 -8.48 7.75 12.51
N LEU A 113 -8.12 8.00 11.24
CA LEU A 113 -7.91 9.35 10.69
C LEU A 113 -9.21 10.17 10.72
N ARG A 114 -10.34 9.56 10.36
CA ARG A 114 -11.67 10.19 10.42
C ARG A 114 -12.06 10.55 11.84
N ASP A 115 -11.82 9.68 12.81
CA ASP A 115 -12.08 9.97 14.22
C ASP A 115 -11.20 11.12 14.74
N ALA A 116 -9.90 11.09 14.44
CA ALA A 116 -8.97 12.16 14.79
C ALA A 116 -9.41 13.51 14.18
N ARG A 117 -9.78 13.53 12.89
CA ARG A 117 -10.30 14.72 12.22
C ARG A 117 -11.55 15.25 12.91
N SER A 118 -12.52 14.38 13.19
CA SER A 118 -13.77 14.76 13.86
C SER A 118 -13.53 15.35 15.25
N ARG A 119 -12.51 14.91 15.97
CA ARG A 119 -12.12 15.51 17.26
C ARG A 119 -11.54 16.90 17.08
N ILE A 120 -10.59 17.06 16.16
CA ILE A 120 -9.93 18.34 15.88
C ILE A 120 -10.94 19.38 15.39
N GLU A 121 -11.88 19.04 14.52
CA GLU A 121 -12.89 19.94 13.98
C GLU A 121 -13.88 20.45 15.07
N ARG A 122 -14.04 19.69 16.15
CA ARG A 122 -14.91 20.10 17.28
C ARG A 122 -14.18 20.90 18.36
N VAL A 123 -12.87 21.09 18.25
CA VAL A 123 -12.11 21.86 19.25
C VAL A 123 -12.50 23.33 19.19
N ASP A 124 -12.92 23.89 20.32
CA ASP A 124 -13.02 25.33 20.47
C ASP A 124 -11.59 25.93 20.51
N ILE A 125 -11.25 26.69 19.49
CA ILE A 125 -9.93 27.33 19.37
C ILE A 125 -9.64 28.35 20.48
N ASN A 126 -10.67 28.82 21.20
CA ASN A 126 -10.55 29.71 22.35
C ASN A 126 -10.36 28.95 23.67
N ASP A 127 -10.63 27.63 23.68
CA ASP A 127 -10.36 26.76 24.85
C ASP A 127 -8.93 26.20 24.76
N ARG A 128 -8.01 26.92 25.42
CA ARG A 128 -6.60 26.49 25.49
C ARG A 128 -6.43 25.08 26.08
N GLN A 129 -7.29 24.66 27.02
CA GLN A 129 -7.17 23.33 27.63
C GLN A 129 -7.63 22.25 26.66
N ALA A 130 -8.69 22.48 25.89
CA ALA A 130 -9.12 21.59 24.82
C ALA A 130 -8.01 21.44 23.76
N LEU A 131 -7.41 22.54 23.30
CA LEU A 131 -6.30 22.50 22.35
C LEU A 131 -5.10 21.68 22.86
N LEU A 132 -4.69 21.91 24.13
CA LEU A 132 -3.57 21.19 24.73
C LEU A 132 -3.81 19.68 24.92
N ARG A 133 -5.06 19.26 24.92
CA ARG A 133 -5.45 17.84 25.03
C ARG A 133 -5.66 17.19 23.66
N GLU A 134 -6.44 17.82 22.79
CA GLU A 134 -6.90 17.18 21.54
C GLU A 134 -5.83 17.21 20.43
N VAL A 135 -5.04 18.30 20.36
CA VAL A 135 -3.99 18.41 19.33
C VAL A 135 -2.90 17.34 19.51
N PRO A 136 -2.29 17.14 20.70
CA PRO A 136 -1.32 16.07 20.90
C PRO A 136 -1.94 14.68 20.68
N ALA A 137 -3.19 14.45 21.12
CA ALA A 137 -3.86 13.17 20.96
C ALA A 137 -4.11 12.82 19.49
N ALA A 138 -4.43 13.81 18.64
CA ALA A 138 -4.56 13.60 17.20
C ALA A 138 -3.21 13.25 16.56
N ILE A 139 -2.14 13.98 16.91
CA ILE A 139 -0.78 13.71 16.42
C ILE A 139 -0.31 12.32 16.85
N GLU A 140 -0.47 11.97 18.11
CA GLU A 140 -0.11 10.64 18.63
C GLU A 140 -0.86 9.50 17.91
N SER A 141 -2.12 9.73 17.54
CA SER A 141 -2.89 8.76 16.77
C SER A 141 -2.26 8.52 15.39
N VAL A 142 -1.81 9.59 14.71
CA VAL A 142 -1.12 9.50 13.42
C VAL A 142 0.24 8.82 13.57
N GLU A 143 1.02 9.18 14.59
CA GLU A 143 2.33 8.56 14.85
C GLU A 143 2.22 7.06 15.14
N ARG A 144 1.20 6.63 15.87
CA ARG A 144 0.92 5.21 16.10
C ARG A 144 0.63 4.47 14.79
N LEU A 145 -0.13 5.09 13.88
CA LEU A 145 -0.41 4.52 12.56
C LEU A 145 0.86 4.41 11.71
N ALA A 146 1.72 5.43 11.75
CA ALA A 146 3.00 5.42 11.05
C ALA A 146 3.98 4.35 11.57
N ASN A 147 3.90 4.02 12.85
CA ASN A 147 4.72 2.99 13.51
C ASN A 147 4.12 1.58 13.45
N THR A 148 2.92 1.41 12.90
CA THR A 148 2.36 0.07 12.64
C THR A 148 3.20 -0.61 11.55
N PRO A 149 3.54 -1.92 11.67
CA PRO A 149 4.24 -2.63 10.62
C PRO A 149 3.58 -2.34 9.29
N GLY A 150 4.36 -1.76 8.38
CA GLY A 150 3.81 -1.20 7.14
C GLY A 150 3.15 -2.29 6.30
N PRO A 151 2.13 -1.91 5.55
CA PRO A 151 1.38 -2.81 4.68
C PRO A 151 2.27 -3.59 3.69
N LEU A 152 3.46 -3.09 3.40
CA LEU A 152 4.42 -3.74 2.51
C LEU A 152 5.11 -4.97 3.12
N SER A 153 5.11 -5.13 4.47
CA SER A 153 5.69 -6.32 5.11
C SER A 153 4.95 -7.59 4.72
N ASP A 154 3.64 -7.49 4.48
CA ASP A 154 2.82 -8.62 4.07
C ASP A 154 3.14 -9.09 2.64
N LEU A 155 3.47 -8.18 1.73
CA LEU A 155 3.95 -8.53 0.38
C LEU A 155 5.26 -9.31 0.42
N GLN A 156 6.12 -9.04 1.39
CA GLN A 156 7.38 -9.75 1.57
C GLN A 156 7.22 -11.15 2.15
N SER A 157 6.06 -11.50 2.67
CA SER A 157 5.77 -12.83 3.22
C SER A 157 5.64 -13.93 2.14
N SER A 158 5.36 -13.54 0.87
CA SER A 158 5.38 -14.44 -0.28
C SER A 158 6.67 -14.22 -1.09
N PRO A 159 7.50 -15.26 -1.32
CA PRO A 159 8.71 -15.13 -2.13
C PRO A 159 8.45 -14.60 -3.55
N GLU A 160 7.34 -15.02 -4.16
CA GLU A 160 6.96 -14.61 -5.52
C GLU A 160 6.57 -13.13 -5.56
N LEU A 161 5.78 -12.65 -4.57
CA LEU A 161 5.41 -11.24 -4.46
C LEU A 161 6.62 -10.38 -4.06
N ALA A 162 7.52 -10.89 -3.21
CA ALA A 162 8.74 -10.20 -2.84
C ALA A 162 9.66 -9.99 -4.06
N GLN A 163 9.81 -11.00 -4.91
CA GLN A 163 10.55 -10.88 -6.16
C GLN A 163 9.87 -9.88 -7.11
N ALA A 164 8.57 -10.01 -7.36
CA ALA A 164 7.81 -9.08 -8.18
C ALA A 164 7.93 -7.64 -7.66
N GLY A 165 7.92 -7.42 -6.36
CA GLY A 165 8.10 -6.11 -5.72
C GLY A 165 9.46 -5.47 -5.98
N GLN A 166 10.52 -6.27 -6.13
CA GLN A 166 11.84 -5.75 -6.51
C GLN A 166 11.88 -5.23 -7.96
N GLU A 167 11.07 -5.81 -8.84
CA GLU A 167 10.98 -5.46 -10.26
C GLU A 167 9.92 -4.37 -10.51
N ALA A 168 8.88 -4.28 -9.69
CA ALA A 168 7.80 -3.30 -9.80
C ALA A 168 8.31 -1.86 -9.55
N ALA A 169 8.02 -0.95 -10.47
CA ALA A 169 8.49 0.44 -10.40
C ALA A 169 7.92 1.20 -9.22
N GLY A 170 6.62 1.04 -8.94
CA GLY A 170 5.91 1.65 -7.82
C GLY A 170 6.48 1.22 -6.46
N CYS A 171 6.78 -0.08 -6.28
CA CYS A 171 7.40 -0.57 -5.05
C CYS A 171 8.81 -0.01 -4.85
N ARG A 172 9.62 0.08 -5.90
CA ARG A 172 10.94 0.73 -5.85
C ARG A 172 10.83 2.21 -5.53
N GLN A 173 9.77 2.88 -6.00
CA GLN A 173 9.54 4.28 -5.65
C GLN A 173 9.18 4.43 -4.18
N ILE A 174 8.30 3.59 -3.63
CA ILE A 174 7.99 3.56 -2.19
C ILE A 174 9.26 3.36 -1.37
N ALA A 175 10.10 2.38 -1.73
CA ALA A 175 11.35 2.11 -1.01
C ALA A 175 12.28 3.34 -0.96
N ARG A 176 12.30 4.15 -2.01
CA ARG A 176 13.07 5.40 -2.05
C ARG A 176 12.47 6.53 -1.22
N GLU A 177 11.15 6.59 -1.11
CA GLU A 177 10.45 7.63 -0.35
C GLU A 177 10.46 7.35 1.17
N VAL A 178 10.25 6.09 1.55
CA VAL A 178 10.21 5.66 2.98
C VAL A 178 11.62 5.45 3.56
N GLY A 179 12.61 5.15 2.73
CA GLY A 179 14.02 4.92 3.15
C GLY A 179 14.82 6.21 3.34
N ARG A 180 14.22 7.39 3.26
CA ARG A 180 14.82 8.71 3.57
C ARG A 180 14.44 9.19 4.94
#